data_d20846681c02841c2ee5e3e8c4112577
#
_entry.id   d20846681c02841c2ee5e3e8c4112577
#
_cell.length_a   1.000
_cell.length_b   1.000
_cell.length_c   1.000
_cell.angle_alpha   90.00
_cell.angle_beta   90.00
_cell.angle_gamma   90.00
#
_symmetry.space_group_name_H-M   'P 1'
#
loop_
_entity.id
_entity.type
_entity.pdbx_description
1 polymer ?
#
loop_
_entity_poly.entity_id
_entity_poly.type
_entity_poly.pdbx_seq_one_letter_code
_entity_poly.pdbx_strand_id
1 'polypeptide(L)'
;MSAIATPWVSPCLSDGIGNRLFQVAAAMGASEQYGRKLVFYLPRCYKAAHSSAKFVWTLFPSVPIIENDSDTWTEITERNFATFEPFPSAPDPQKNLVVRGFRQSQKYFPKLSDISVNFNSCLGVDEIDRLDNLFRNLETPSERIAFLHVRLGDYRILPHHYVNLEQYWIKALRFLSSSVDKIIILSDEPGYVEQVLLPFFEQFTPCKVFHEQNPVSCLYLMSLCGGGAVCANSSFSWWGAYLSLARKHGAPIYMPSKWGDFEIR
;
A
#
# COMPACT_ATOMS: atom_id res chain seq x y z
N MET A 1 17.77 -18.55 -36.32
CA MET A 1 17.63 -17.25 -35.64
C MET A 1 17.33 -17.57 -34.19
N SER A 2 18.25 -17.30 -33.26
CA SER A 2 17.94 -17.43 -31.81
C SER A 2 16.87 -16.40 -31.45
N ALA A 3 15.79 -16.85 -30.83
CA ALA A 3 14.78 -15.93 -30.31
C ALA A 3 15.48 -14.96 -29.35
N ILE A 4 15.43 -13.67 -29.65
CA ILE A 4 15.93 -12.62 -28.73
C ILE A 4 15.09 -12.76 -27.46
N ALA A 5 15.74 -13.03 -26.34
CA ALA A 5 15.04 -13.15 -25.05
C ALA A 5 14.33 -11.82 -24.73
N THR A 6 13.08 -11.90 -24.33
CA THR A 6 12.31 -10.71 -23.94
C THR A 6 12.97 -10.04 -22.74
N PRO A 7 13.39 -8.76 -22.84
CA PRO A 7 14.03 -8.07 -21.71
C PRO A 7 13.11 -7.93 -20.49
N TRP A 8 13.71 -7.68 -19.36
CA TRP A 8 13.02 -7.63 -18.07
C TRP A 8 12.78 -6.19 -17.57
N VAL A 9 11.79 -6.06 -16.68
CA VAL A 9 11.57 -4.87 -15.87
C VAL A 9 11.55 -5.29 -14.40
N SER A 10 12.26 -4.57 -13.54
CA SER A 10 12.29 -4.79 -12.10
C SER A 10 12.01 -3.50 -11.33
N PRO A 11 11.24 -3.55 -10.22
CA PRO A 11 11.18 -2.43 -9.30
C PRO A 11 12.51 -2.29 -8.54
N CYS A 12 12.87 -1.06 -8.16
CA CYS A 12 13.87 -0.79 -7.14
C CYS A 12 13.16 -0.60 -5.80
N LEU A 13 13.13 -1.63 -4.96
CA LEU A 13 12.37 -1.62 -3.71
C LEU A 13 13.12 -0.85 -2.61
N SER A 14 12.43 0.08 -1.95
CA SER A 14 12.93 0.88 -0.84
C SER A 14 11.82 1.20 0.17
N ASP A 15 12.21 1.57 1.37
CA ASP A 15 11.35 2.06 2.44
C ASP A 15 10.29 1.05 2.94
N GLY A 16 9.16 1.54 3.46
CA GLY A 16 8.08 0.73 4.00
C GLY A 16 7.27 -0.01 2.94
N ILE A 17 6.47 -0.99 3.37
CA ILE A 17 5.70 -1.86 2.47
C ILE A 17 4.75 -1.08 1.54
N GLY A 18 4.14 0.02 2.01
CA GLY A 18 3.27 0.86 1.18
C GLY A 18 4.02 1.45 -0.02
N ASN A 19 5.24 1.96 0.19
CA ASN A 19 6.09 2.48 -0.89
C ASN A 19 6.48 1.38 -1.86
N ARG A 20 6.83 0.20 -1.35
CA ARG A 20 7.21 -0.95 -2.18
C ARG A 20 6.06 -1.45 -3.05
N LEU A 21 4.84 -1.44 -2.54
CA LEU A 21 3.66 -1.80 -3.34
C LEU A 21 3.47 -0.82 -4.50
N PHE A 22 3.69 0.49 -4.29
CA PHE A 22 3.70 1.49 -5.37
C PHE A 22 4.80 1.20 -6.40
N GLN A 23 6.00 0.85 -5.93
CA GLN A 23 7.14 0.54 -6.79
C GLN A 23 6.88 -0.72 -7.64
N VAL A 24 6.28 -1.76 -7.06
CA VAL A 24 5.88 -2.97 -7.79
C VAL A 24 4.81 -2.64 -8.82
N ALA A 25 3.75 -1.92 -8.43
CA ALA A 25 2.67 -1.55 -9.32
C ALA A 25 3.15 -0.68 -10.50
N ALA A 26 4.08 0.25 -10.25
CA ALA A 26 4.70 1.05 -11.31
C ALA A 26 5.57 0.19 -12.25
N ALA A 27 6.29 -0.80 -11.72
CA ALA A 27 7.05 -1.74 -12.54
C ALA A 27 6.14 -2.65 -13.36
N MET A 28 4.95 -3.03 -12.84
CA MET A 28 3.90 -3.72 -13.62
C MET A 28 3.43 -2.86 -14.80
N GLY A 29 3.12 -1.59 -14.56
CA GLY A 29 2.72 -0.66 -15.64
C GLY A 29 3.83 -0.44 -16.67
N ALA A 30 5.09 -0.34 -16.26
CA ALA A 30 6.23 -0.28 -17.17
C ALA A 30 6.40 -1.58 -17.97
N SER A 31 6.17 -2.73 -17.33
CA SER A 31 6.18 -4.07 -17.98
C SER A 31 5.15 -4.12 -19.11
N GLU A 32 3.93 -3.68 -18.84
CA GLU A 32 2.85 -3.61 -19.83
C GLU A 32 3.17 -2.61 -20.95
N GLN A 33 3.57 -1.37 -20.59
CA GLN A 33 3.87 -0.32 -21.56
C GLN A 33 4.97 -0.70 -22.55
N TYR A 34 5.99 -1.44 -22.09
CA TYR A 34 7.15 -1.78 -22.91
C TYR A 34 7.14 -3.22 -23.44
N GLY A 35 6.10 -4.01 -23.14
CA GLY A 35 6.03 -5.43 -23.55
C GLY A 35 7.17 -6.27 -22.96
N ARG A 36 7.58 -6.02 -21.72
CA ARG A 36 8.69 -6.69 -21.04
C ARG A 36 8.17 -7.60 -19.92
N LYS A 37 8.97 -8.58 -19.49
CA LYS A 37 8.61 -9.44 -18.35
C LYS A 37 8.94 -8.74 -17.03
N LEU A 38 7.99 -8.72 -16.09
CA LEU A 38 8.24 -8.29 -14.72
C LEU A 38 9.04 -9.35 -13.96
N VAL A 39 10.06 -8.91 -13.25
CA VAL A 39 10.89 -9.75 -12.36
C VAL A 39 11.28 -8.98 -11.10
N PHE A 40 11.65 -9.67 -10.03
CA PHE A 40 12.36 -9.09 -8.89
C PHE A 40 13.86 -9.33 -9.05
N TYR A 41 14.60 -8.30 -9.44
CA TYR A 41 16.06 -8.35 -9.55
C TYR A 41 16.68 -8.01 -8.18
N LEU A 42 17.06 -9.02 -7.42
CA LEU A 42 17.47 -8.89 -6.02
C LEU A 42 18.61 -7.89 -5.79
N PRO A 43 19.67 -7.78 -6.62
CA PRO A 43 20.71 -6.78 -6.40
C PRO A 43 20.21 -5.33 -6.33
N ARG A 44 19.00 -5.05 -6.85
CA ARG A 44 18.36 -3.73 -6.80
C ARG A 44 17.18 -3.65 -5.83
N CYS A 45 16.75 -4.78 -5.27
CA CYS A 45 15.64 -4.84 -4.31
C CYS A 45 16.09 -4.72 -2.84
N TYR A 46 17.39 -4.64 -2.55
CA TYR A 46 17.92 -4.78 -1.18
C TYR A 46 18.19 -3.48 -0.41
N LYS A 47 17.92 -2.30 -0.94
CA LYS A 47 18.18 -1.03 -0.23
C LYS A 47 17.04 -0.62 0.70
N ALA A 48 16.65 -1.49 1.63
CA ALA A 48 15.53 -1.20 2.51
C ALA A 48 15.92 -1.18 3.98
N ALA A 49 15.78 -0.01 4.61
CA ALA A 49 16.13 0.20 6.01
C ALA A 49 15.10 -0.34 7.03
N HIS A 50 13.84 -0.57 6.68
CA HIS A 50 12.76 -0.68 7.68
C HIS A 50 11.88 -1.92 7.65
N SER A 51 12.02 -2.86 6.75
CA SER A 51 11.30 -4.13 6.81
C SER A 51 11.87 -5.13 5.82
N SER A 52 11.64 -6.40 6.05
CA SER A 52 12.06 -7.44 5.14
C SER A 52 11.44 -7.22 3.74
N ALA A 53 12.28 -7.02 2.72
CA ALA A 53 11.83 -7.01 1.33
C ALA A 53 11.10 -8.32 0.97
N LYS A 54 11.35 -9.39 1.73
CA LYS A 54 10.72 -10.70 1.58
C LYS A 54 9.20 -10.64 1.57
N PHE A 55 8.56 -9.76 2.35
CA PHE A 55 7.10 -9.65 2.35
C PHE A 55 6.54 -9.22 0.99
N VAL A 56 7.26 -8.41 0.23
CA VAL A 56 6.74 -7.88 -1.04
C VAL A 56 6.70 -8.96 -2.11
N TRP A 57 7.79 -9.68 -2.33
CA TRP A 57 7.77 -10.72 -3.38
C TRP A 57 6.93 -11.94 -3.00
N THR A 58 6.74 -12.23 -1.71
CA THR A 58 5.77 -13.27 -1.30
C THR A 58 4.32 -12.86 -1.55
N LEU A 59 4.01 -11.55 -1.59
CA LEU A 59 2.70 -11.07 -2.02
C LEU A 59 2.46 -11.22 -3.54
N PHE A 60 3.53 -11.41 -4.34
CA PHE A 60 3.49 -11.56 -5.79
C PHE A 60 4.22 -12.84 -6.24
N PRO A 61 3.74 -14.04 -5.84
CA PRO A 61 4.46 -15.30 -6.05
C PRO A 61 4.62 -15.70 -7.52
N SER A 62 3.84 -15.13 -8.41
CA SER A 62 3.95 -15.35 -9.87
C SER A 62 5.07 -14.55 -10.52
N VAL A 63 5.66 -13.57 -9.83
CA VAL A 63 6.75 -12.76 -10.36
C VAL A 63 8.09 -13.45 -10.09
N PRO A 64 8.87 -13.80 -11.13
CA PRO A 64 10.15 -14.49 -10.96
C PRO A 64 11.16 -13.64 -10.19
N ILE A 65 12.01 -14.30 -9.42
CA ILE A 65 13.14 -13.69 -8.71
C ILE A 65 14.42 -13.99 -9.48
N ILE A 66 15.23 -12.95 -9.75
CA ILE A 66 16.52 -13.05 -10.41
C ILE A 66 17.60 -12.61 -9.42
N GLU A 67 18.51 -13.51 -9.07
CA GLU A 67 19.60 -13.26 -8.11
C GLU A 67 20.87 -12.76 -8.79
N ASN A 68 21.24 -13.41 -9.88
CA ASN A 68 22.43 -13.10 -10.65
C ASN A 68 22.09 -13.10 -12.13
N ASP A 69 22.55 -12.08 -12.83
CA ASP A 69 22.46 -12.02 -14.26
C ASP A 69 23.67 -11.25 -14.81
N SER A 70 24.11 -11.61 -16.00
CA SER A 70 25.19 -10.95 -16.73
C SER A 70 24.72 -9.77 -17.57
N ASP A 71 23.41 -9.54 -17.64
CA ASP A 71 22.82 -8.55 -18.51
C ASP A 71 22.98 -7.12 -17.97
N THR A 72 23.00 -6.16 -18.89
CA THR A 72 23.06 -4.76 -18.51
C THR A 72 21.67 -4.22 -18.18
N TRP A 73 21.57 -3.54 -17.06
CA TRP A 73 20.36 -2.87 -16.59
C TRP A 73 20.45 -1.37 -16.77
N THR A 74 19.39 -0.75 -17.26
CA THR A 74 19.21 0.70 -17.33
C THR A 74 18.18 1.15 -16.34
N GLU A 75 18.41 2.25 -15.63
CA GLU A 75 17.47 2.78 -14.63
C GLU A 75 16.58 3.85 -15.26
N ILE A 76 15.26 3.75 -14.96
CA ILE A 76 14.29 4.82 -15.17
C ILE A 76 14.01 5.43 -13.81
N THR A 77 14.67 6.55 -13.52
CA THR A 77 14.60 7.22 -12.22
C THR A 77 13.54 8.32 -12.22
N GLU A 78 12.69 8.31 -11.17
CA GLU A 78 11.78 9.43 -10.86
C GLU A 78 12.60 10.63 -10.39
N ARG A 79 12.40 11.79 -11.00
CA ARG A 79 13.14 13.02 -10.67
C ARG A 79 12.45 13.81 -9.58
N ASN A 80 11.11 13.74 -9.54
CA ASN A 80 10.30 14.44 -8.56
C ASN A 80 9.15 13.55 -8.08
N PHE A 81 9.19 13.11 -6.83
CA PHE A 81 8.19 12.23 -6.23
C PHE A 81 6.82 12.92 -6.02
N ALA A 82 6.78 14.26 -5.99
CA ALA A 82 5.55 15.02 -5.76
C ALA A 82 4.72 15.24 -7.04
N THR A 83 5.27 14.90 -8.22
CA THR A 83 4.61 15.09 -9.51
C THR A 83 4.69 13.84 -10.36
N PHE A 84 3.59 13.51 -11.04
CA PHE A 84 3.61 12.42 -12.01
C PHE A 84 4.50 12.76 -13.21
N GLU A 85 5.47 11.90 -13.47
CA GLU A 85 6.34 11.94 -14.65
C GLU A 85 6.09 10.68 -15.48
N PRO A 86 5.56 10.79 -16.72
CA PRO A 86 5.35 9.60 -17.55
C PRO A 86 6.68 8.86 -17.80
N PHE A 87 6.59 7.56 -17.98
CA PHE A 87 7.75 6.79 -18.39
C PHE A 87 8.27 7.26 -19.76
N PRO A 88 9.60 7.17 -20.04
CA PRO A 88 10.15 7.49 -21.36
C PRO A 88 9.44 6.72 -22.47
N SER A 89 9.27 7.35 -23.64
CA SER A 89 8.55 6.74 -24.76
C SER A 89 9.26 5.55 -25.38
N ALA A 90 10.58 5.50 -25.34
CA ALA A 90 11.40 4.47 -26.00
C ALA A 90 12.69 4.18 -25.22
N PRO A 91 12.64 3.33 -24.17
CA PRO A 91 13.86 2.79 -23.58
C PRO A 91 14.55 1.84 -24.56
N ASP A 92 15.88 1.68 -24.43
CA ASP A 92 16.66 0.75 -25.24
C ASP A 92 15.99 -0.66 -25.25
N PRO A 93 15.56 -1.15 -26.42
CA PRO A 93 14.76 -2.38 -26.49
C PRO A 93 15.55 -3.65 -26.11
N GLN A 94 16.87 -3.57 -26.01
CA GLN A 94 17.74 -4.72 -25.71
C GLN A 94 18.17 -4.80 -24.25
N LYS A 95 17.98 -3.71 -23.46
CA LYS A 95 18.44 -3.65 -22.08
C LYS A 95 17.30 -3.93 -21.10
N ASN A 96 17.61 -4.61 -20.00
CA ASN A 96 16.71 -4.72 -18.88
C ASN A 96 16.51 -3.37 -18.18
N LEU A 97 15.36 -3.15 -17.53
CA LEU A 97 15.00 -1.90 -16.88
C LEU A 97 14.81 -2.06 -15.38
N VAL A 98 15.36 -1.12 -14.62
CA VAL A 98 15.01 -0.92 -13.21
C VAL A 98 14.18 0.37 -13.08
N VAL A 99 12.97 0.23 -12.54
CA VAL A 99 12.10 1.37 -12.21
C VAL A 99 12.44 1.84 -10.81
N ARG A 100 13.03 3.04 -10.71
CA ARG A 100 13.47 3.66 -9.46
C ARG A 100 12.59 4.86 -9.11
N GLY A 101 12.32 5.05 -7.83
CA GLY A 101 11.54 6.14 -7.27
C GLY A 101 10.37 5.62 -6.44
N PHE A 102 9.63 6.50 -5.78
CA PHE A 102 8.44 6.11 -5.01
C PHE A 102 7.26 5.80 -5.91
N ARG A 103 7.13 6.49 -7.04
CA ARG A 103 6.06 6.27 -8.04
C ARG A 103 4.66 6.26 -7.44
N GLN A 104 4.39 7.13 -6.48
CA GLN A 104 3.15 7.18 -5.70
C GLN A 104 1.99 7.80 -6.48
N SER A 105 1.69 7.24 -7.65
CA SER A 105 0.56 7.65 -8.48
C SER A 105 -0.05 6.44 -9.20
N GLN A 106 -1.38 6.33 -9.14
CA GLN A 106 -2.11 5.31 -9.91
C GLN A 106 -1.95 5.46 -11.44
N LYS A 107 -1.46 6.60 -11.93
CA LYS A 107 -1.17 6.83 -13.35
C LYS A 107 -0.02 5.96 -13.87
N TYR A 108 0.80 5.40 -12.99
CA TYR A 108 1.85 4.45 -13.34
C TYR A 108 1.36 3.01 -13.46
N PHE A 109 0.17 2.71 -12.93
CA PHE A 109 -0.29 1.34 -12.79
C PHE A 109 -0.88 0.80 -14.09
N PRO A 110 -0.87 -0.52 -14.28
CA PRO A 110 -1.77 -1.18 -15.20
C PRO A 110 -3.22 -0.95 -14.73
N LYS A 111 -4.19 -1.53 -15.42
CA LYS A 111 -5.58 -1.44 -14.93
C LYS A 111 -5.68 -1.93 -13.49
N LEU A 112 -6.49 -1.24 -12.70
CA LEU A 112 -6.69 -1.52 -11.27
C LEU A 112 -6.98 -3.01 -10.98
N SER A 113 -7.72 -3.68 -11.86
CA SER A 113 -8.05 -5.10 -11.78
C SER A 113 -6.83 -6.03 -11.83
N ASP A 114 -5.70 -5.55 -12.31
CA ASP A 114 -4.55 -6.40 -12.65
C ASP A 114 -3.51 -6.47 -11.52
N ILE A 115 -3.65 -5.61 -10.48
CA ILE A 115 -2.80 -5.64 -9.30
C ILE A 115 -3.45 -6.50 -8.23
N SER A 116 -3.13 -7.78 -8.23
CA SER A 116 -3.59 -8.74 -7.22
C SER A 116 -2.45 -9.09 -6.27
N VAL A 117 -2.69 -8.93 -4.97
CA VAL A 117 -1.79 -9.40 -3.91
C VAL A 117 -2.27 -10.75 -3.37
N ASN A 118 -1.35 -11.67 -3.16
CA ASN A 118 -1.63 -12.98 -2.59
C ASN A 118 -1.26 -13.00 -1.10
N PHE A 119 -2.23 -12.73 -0.25
CA PHE A 119 -2.03 -12.74 1.20
C PHE A 119 -1.69 -14.14 1.72
N ASN A 120 -2.30 -15.20 1.18
CA ASN A 120 -2.03 -16.58 1.61
C ASN A 120 -0.57 -16.98 1.41
N SER A 121 0.06 -16.55 0.31
CA SER A 121 1.48 -16.82 0.05
C SER A 121 2.41 -16.14 1.04
N CYS A 122 1.98 -15.04 1.66
CA CYS A 122 2.79 -14.27 2.61
C CYS A 122 2.52 -14.65 4.06
N LEU A 123 1.25 -14.77 4.45
CA LEU A 123 0.82 -15.00 5.84
C LEU A 123 0.66 -16.47 6.18
N GLY A 124 0.29 -17.30 5.20
CA GLY A 124 -0.12 -18.69 5.42
C GLY A 124 -1.57 -18.81 5.89
N VAL A 125 -2.10 -20.03 5.82
CA VAL A 125 -3.52 -20.31 6.10
C VAL A 125 -3.87 -20.05 7.56
N ASP A 126 -3.04 -20.49 8.50
CA ASP A 126 -3.32 -20.34 9.94
C ASP A 126 -3.45 -18.88 10.37
N GLU A 127 -2.58 -18.02 9.82
CA GLU A 127 -2.62 -16.58 10.11
C GLU A 127 -3.85 -15.92 9.47
N ILE A 128 -4.19 -16.28 8.25
CA ILE A 128 -5.42 -15.81 7.58
C ILE A 128 -6.66 -16.21 8.41
N ASP A 129 -6.74 -17.47 8.85
CA ASP A 129 -7.85 -17.97 9.69
C ASP A 129 -7.93 -17.21 11.02
N ARG A 130 -6.78 -16.89 11.64
CA ARG A 130 -6.72 -16.07 12.85
C ARG A 130 -7.30 -14.67 12.61
N LEU A 131 -6.90 -14.02 11.53
CA LEU A 131 -7.35 -12.67 11.18
C LEU A 131 -8.83 -12.65 10.80
N ASP A 132 -9.30 -13.65 10.07
CA ASP A 132 -10.71 -13.81 9.72
C ASP A 132 -11.58 -14.04 10.98
N ASN A 133 -11.07 -14.79 11.93
CA ASN A 133 -11.75 -14.97 13.23
C ASN A 133 -11.81 -13.67 14.01
N LEU A 134 -10.71 -12.90 14.07
CA LEU A 134 -10.70 -11.57 14.68
C LEU A 134 -11.75 -10.65 14.05
N PHE A 135 -11.86 -10.67 12.72
CA PHE A 135 -12.81 -9.84 12.00
C PHE A 135 -14.26 -10.32 12.20
N ARG A 136 -14.51 -11.62 12.16
CA ARG A 136 -15.84 -12.22 12.42
C ARG A 136 -16.35 -11.93 13.84
N ASN A 137 -15.47 -11.89 14.84
CA ASN A 137 -15.82 -11.55 16.23
C ASN A 137 -16.28 -10.10 16.41
N LEU A 138 -16.22 -9.27 15.35
CA LEU A 138 -16.86 -7.96 15.35
C LEU A 138 -18.39 -8.05 15.25
N GLU A 139 -18.94 -9.21 14.88
CA GLU A 139 -20.38 -9.46 14.76
C GLU A 139 -21.12 -8.41 13.91
N THR A 140 -20.44 -7.91 12.89
CA THR A 140 -20.92 -6.82 12.02
C THR A 140 -20.61 -7.22 10.56
N PRO A 141 -21.55 -7.07 9.62
CA PRO A 141 -21.28 -7.35 8.22
C PRO A 141 -20.13 -6.50 7.68
N SER A 142 -19.28 -7.08 6.84
CA SER A 142 -18.08 -6.40 6.30
C SER A 142 -18.40 -5.08 5.60
N GLU A 143 -19.57 -5.00 4.96
CA GLU A 143 -20.09 -3.79 4.28
C GLU A 143 -20.43 -2.66 5.24
N ARG A 144 -20.56 -2.96 6.53
CA ARG A 144 -20.86 -2.03 7.61
C ARG A 144 -19.66 -1.78 8.51
N ILE A 145 -18.47 -2.32 8.15
CA ILE A 145 -17.22 -2.10 8.84
C ILE A 145 -16.31 -1.25 7.97
N ALA A 146 -15.82 -0.13 8.49
CA ALA A 146 -14.75 0.67 7.89
C ALA A 146 -13.45 0.52 8.67
N PHE A 147 -12.33 0.95 8.08
CA PHE A 147 -11.11 1.12 8.85
C PHE A 147 -10.73 2.61 9.00
N LEU A 148 -10.09 2.90 10.13
CA LEU A 148 -9.36 4.14 10.38
C LEU A 148 -7.89 3.78 10.58
N HIS A 149 -7.00 4.34 9.78
CA HIS A 149 -5.56 4.21 9.96
C HIS A 149 -4.99 5.45 10.63
N VAL A 150 -4.32 5.26 11.77
CA VAL A 150 -3.67 6.32 12.55
C VAL A 150 -2.16 6.10 12.50
N ARG A 151 -1.45 6.95 11.77
CA ARG A 151 0.02 6.94 11.67
C ARG A 151 0.61 7.98 12.62
N LEU A 152 1.40 7.55 13.57
CA LEU A 152 2.00 8.37 14.64
C LEU A 152 3.53 8.28 14.60
N GLY A 153 4.11 7.30 15.21
CA GLY A 153 5.53 6.95 15.27
C GLY A 153 6.50 8.06 14.86
N ASP A 154 7.24 7.81 13.80
CA ASP A 154 8.18 8.74 13.20
C ASP A 154 7.54 10.05 12.67
N TYR A 155 6.24 10.06 12.35
CA TYR A 155 5.54 11.25 11.87
C TYR A 155 5.40 12.34 12.92
N ARG A 156 5.50 12.01 14.21
CA ARG A 156 5.49 13.02 15.30
C ARG A 156 6.81 13.76 15.41
N ILE A 157 7.93 13.14 15.00
CA ILE A 157 9.28 13.68 15.17
C ILE A 157 9.87 14.22 13.86
N LEU A 158 9.28 13.87 12.72
CA LEU A 158 9.69 14.35 11.40
C LEU A 158 8.75 15.50 10.95
N PRO A 159 9.15 16.77 11.09
CA PRO A 159 8.26 17.90 10.84
C PRO A 159 7.62 17.90 9.46
N HIS A 160 8.36 17.44 8.43
CA HIS A 160 7.89 17.38 7.05
C HIS A 160 6.82 16.29 6.81
N HIS A 161 6.63 15.34 7.72
CA HIS A 161 5.55 14.34 7.68
C HIS A 161 4.37 14.70 8.57
N TYR A 162 4.58 15.62 9.53
CA TYR A 162 3.52 15.98 10.44
C TYR A 162 2.39 16.74 9.74
N VAL A 163 1.18 16.24 9.88
CA VAL A 163 -0.06 16.91 9.45
C VAL A 163 -1.05 16.83 10.60
N ASN A 164 -1.61 17.98 11.02
CA ASN A 164 -2.70 17.97 11.98
C ASN A 164 -3.96 17.40 11.30
N LEU A 165 -4.35 16.19 11.68
CA LEU A 165 -5.47 15.46 11.09
C LEU A 165 -6.79 15.59 11.86
N GLU A 166 -6.85 16.31 12.98
CA GLU A 166 -8.03 16.37 13.84
C GLU A 166 -9.29 16.83 13.10
N GLN A 167 -9.22 17.95 12.40
CA GLN A 167 -10.35 18.47 11.61
C GLN A 167 -10.74 17.57 10.44
N TYR A 168 -9.77 16.88 9.88
CA TYR A 168 -10.00 15.88 8.85
C TYR A 168 -10.74 14.67 9.42
N TRP A 169 -10.30 14.12 10.56
CA TRP A 169 -10.98 13.00 11.23
C TRP A 169 -12.42 13.35 11.57
N ILE A 170 -12.68 14.53 12.16
CA ILE A 170 -14.04 14.99 12.48
C ILE A 170 -14.95 14.94 11.23
N LYS A 171 -14.48 15.50 10.12
CA LYS A 171 -15.27 15.54 8.89
C LYS A 171 -15.48 14.14 8.31
N ALA A 172 -14.42 13.36 8.18
CA ALA A 172 -14.48 12.02 7.61
C ALA A 172 -15.38 11.09 8.44
N LEU A 173 -15.24 11.09 9.76
CA LEU A 173 -16.00 10.25 10.67
C LEU A 173 -17.48 10.64 10.70
N ARG A 174 -17.83 11.92 10.66
CA ARG A 174 -19.22 12.37 10.57
C ARG A 174 -19.93 11.87 9.31
N PHE A 175 -19.26 11.89 8.18
CA PHE A 175 -19.84 11.35 6.94
C PHE A 175 -19.91 9.83 6.95
N LEU A 176 -18.88 9.18 7.46
CA LEU A 176 -18.78 7.72 7.47
C LEU A 176 -19.78 7.08 8.44
N SER A 177 -20.01 7.68 9.62
CA SER A 177 -20.87 7.16 10.68
C SER A 177 -22.32 6.90 10.26
N SER A 178 -22.82 7.56 9.21
CA SER A 178 -24.16 7.29 8.67
C SER A 178 -24.25 5.99 7.87
N SER A 179 -23.13 5.44 7.43
CA SER A 179 -23.06 4.30 6.51
C SER A 179 -22.42 3.04 7.12
N VAL A 180 -21.80 3.13 8.30
CA VAL A 180 -21.12 2.02 8.96
C VAL A 180 -21.59 1.86 10.41
N ASP A 181 -21.49 0.64 10.93
CA ASP A 181 -21.86 0.31 12.32
C ASP A 181 -20.62 0.17 13.21
N LYS A 182 -19.44 -0.04 12.60
CA LYS A 182 -18.20 -0.24 13.33
C LYS A 182 -16.99 0.23 12.55
N ILE A 183 -16.00 0.74 13.27
CA ILE A 183 -14.70 1.11 12.72
C ILE A 183 -13.61 0.30 13.41
N ILE A 184 -12.79 -0.40 12.63
CA ILE A 184 -11.53 -0.94 13.13
C ILE A 184 -10.44 0.11 13.02
N ILE A 185 -9.62 0.23 14.06
CA ILE A 185 -8.52 1.17 14.09
C ILE A 185 -7.20 0.39 14.06
N LEU A 186 -6.36 0.74 13.10
CA LEU A 186 -5.03 0.20 12.92
C LEU A 186 -4.01 1.33 13.07
N SER A 187 -2.94 1.09 13.82
CA SER A 187 -1.91 2.10 14.09
C SER A 187 -0.56 1.43 14.35
N ASP A 188 0.51 2.18 14.12
CA ASP A 188 1.86 1.83 14.57
C ASP A 188 2.06 2.08 16.09
N GLU A 189 1.12 2.78 16.75
CA GLU A 189 1.07 3.00 18.20
C GLU A 189 -0.32 2.65 18.78
N PRO A 190 -0.79 1.39 18.71
CA PRO A 190 -2.15 1.04 19.08
C PRO A 190 -2.46 1.32 20.56
N GLY A 191 -1.50 1.16 21.46
CA GLY A 191 -1.67 1.47 22.89
C GLY A 191 -1.96 2.95 23.14
N TYR A 192 -1.28 3.86 22.44
CA TYR A 192 -1.58 5.27 22.53
C TYR A 192 -2.96 5.61 21.96
N VAL A 193 -3.30 5.02 20.82
CA VAL A 193 -4.62 5.21 20.22
C VAL A 193 -5.72 4.76 21.17
N GLU A 194 -5.57 3.60 21.80
CA GLU A 194 -6.56 3.04 22.73
C GLU A 194 -6.74 3.91 23.99
N GLN A 195 -5.64 4.40 24.55
CA GLN A 195 -5.68 5.18 25.78
C GLN A 195 -6.09 6.64 25.57
N VAL A 196 -5.72 7.25 24.43
CA VAL A 196 -5.83 8.71 24.24
C VAL A 196 -6.84 9.09 23.17
N LEU A 197 -6.86 8.40 22.02
CA LEU A 197 -7.65 8.80 20.88
C LEU A 197 -8.99 8.05 20.76
N LEU A 198 -9.09 6.84 21.27
CA LEU A 198 -10.29 6.02 21.17
C LEU A 198 -11.55 6.73 21.74
N PRO A 199 -11.52 7.39 22.92
CA PRO A 199 -12.70 8.10 23.43
C PRO A 199 -13.20 9.23 22.52
N PHE A 200 -12.30 9.82 21.74
CA PHE A 200 -12.67 10.83 20.73
C PHE A 200 -13.34 10.18 19.51
N PHE A 201 -12.81 9.06 18.99
CA PHE A 201 -13.37 8.40 17.82
C PHE A 201 -14.73 7.75 18.09
N GLU A 202 -14.93 7.20 19.28
CA GLU A 202 -16.19 6.56 19.71
C GLU A 202 -17.36 7.52 19.83
N GLN A 203 -17.12 8.84 19.84
CA GLN A 203 -18.21 9.83 19.76
C GLN A 203 -18.95 9.79 18.42
N PHE A 204 -18.38 9.20 17.39
CA PHE A 204 -18.96 9.12 16.04
C PHE A 204 -19.56 7.74 15.73
N THR A 205 -18.85 6.68 16.06
CA THR A 205 -19.21 5.29 15.73
C THR A 205 -18.45 4.35 16.66
N PRO A 206 -19.02 3.22 17.09
CA PRO A 206 -18.29 2.21 17.85
C PRO A 206 -16.99 1.80 17.17
N CYS A 207 -15.90 1.83 17.92
CA CYS A 207 -14.56 1.55 17.42
C CYS A 207 -13.93 0.35 18.10
N LYS A 208 -13.02 -0.34 17.40
CA LYS A 208 -12.16 -1.39 17.93
C LYS A 208 -10.73 -1.19 17.49
N VAL A 209 -9.84 -0.96 18.44
CA VAL A 209 -8.39 -0.92 18.17
C VAL A 209 -7.87 -2.34 18.02
N PHE A 210 -7.12 -2.58 16.94
CA PHE A 210 -6.43 -3.84 16.71
C PHE A 210 -4.94 -3.66 17.01
N HIS A 211 -4.42 -4.50 17.91
CA HIS A 211 -2.99 -4.51 18.31
C HIS A 211 -2.16 -5.38 17.36
N GLU A 212 -2.46 -5.29 16.06
CA GLU A 212 -1.71 -6.01 15.04
C GLU A 212 -0.48 -5.19 14.60
N GLN A 213 0.69 -5.84 14.60
CA GLN A 213 1.97 -5.19 14.26
C GLN A 213 2.56 -5.68 12.94
N ASN A 214 2.11 -6.83 12.43
CA ASN A 214 2.54 -7.29 11.11
C ASN A 214 1.88 -6.43 10.02
N PRO A 215 2.65 -5.70 9.20
CA PRO A 215 2.06 -4.79 8.21
C PRO A 215 1.25 -5.53 7.14
N VAL A 216 1.55 -6.79 6.84
CA VAL A 216 0.76 -7.58 5.87
C VAL A 216 -0.57 -8.00 6.48
N SER A 217 -0.58 -8.40 7.75
CA SER A 217 -1.81 -8.70 8.50
C SER A 217 -2.69 -7.45 8.62
N CYS A 218 -2.11 -6.28 8.86
CA CYS A 218 -2.85 -5.00 8.86
C CYS A 218 -3.47 -4.69 7.49
N LEU A 219 -2.73 -4.86 6.37
CA LEU A 219 -3.28 -4.68 5.02
C LEU A 219 -4.41 -5.67 4.72
N TYR A 220 -4.26 -6.91 5.18
CA TYR A 220 -5.31 -7.91 5.04
C TYR A 220 -6.59 -7.48 5.77
N LEU A 221 -6.50 -7.10 7.05
CA LEU A 221 -7.64 -6.59 7.84
C LEU A 221 -8.29 -5.36 7.18
N MET A 222 -7.49 -4.39 6.69
CA MET A 222 -8.02 -3.26 5.94
C MET A 222 -8.79 -3.70 4.69
N SER A 223 -8.29 -4.71 3.98
CA SER A 223 -8.95 -5.23 2.77
C SER A 223 -10.29 -5.88 3.04
N LEU A 224 -10.58 -6.34 4.27
CA LEU A 224 -11.88 -6.92 4.65
C LEU A 224 -12.96 -5.85 4.88
N CYS A 225 -12.58 -4.57 5.08
CA CYS A 225 -13.49 -3.48 5.39
C CYS A 225 -14.25 -3.00 4.14
N GLY A 226 -15.47 -3.46 3.95
CA GLY A 226 -16.32 -3.05 2.82
C GLY A 226 -17.14 -1.77 3.04
N GLY A 227 -17.12 -1.21 4.26
CA GLY A 227 -17.86 0.01 4.63
C GLY A 227 -17.12 1.31 4.30
N GLY A 228 -15.82 1.25 4.01
CA GLY A 228 -15.02 2.43 3.66
C GLY A 228 -13.74 2.57 4.46
N ALA A 229 -13.09 3.73 4.30
CA ALA A 229 -11.81 4.00 4.95
C ALA A 229 -11.61 5.47 5.31
N VAL A 230 -10.97 5.70 6.46
CA VAL A 230 -10.38 6.99 6.85
C VAL A 230 -8.87 6.80 6.91
N CYS A 231 -8.18 7.33 5.91
CA CYS A 231 -6.76 7.10 5.70
C CYS A 231 -5.90 8.14 6.42
N ALA A 232 -4.71 7.76 6.85
CA ALA A 232 -3.65 8.70 7.21
C ALA A 232 -2.95 9.21 5.93
N ASN A 233 -2.07 10.21 6.07
CA ASN A 233 -1.15 10.66 5.02
C ASN A 233 0.00 9.65 4.82
N SER A 234 -0.34 8.42 4.45
CA SER A 234 0.58 7.28 4.37
C SER A 234 0.29 6.40 3.16
N SER A 235 1.34 6.07 2.40
CA SER A 235 1.27 5.11 1.29
C SER A 235 0.70 3.75 1.72
N PHE A 236 0.97 3.35 2.96
CA PHE A 236 0.39 2.15 3.55
C PHE A 236 -1.14 2.23 3.65
N SER A 237 -1.66 3.35 4.14
CA SER A 237 -3.09 3.61 4.27
C SER A 237 -3.79 3.64 2.91
N TRP A 238 -3.13 4.23 1.92
CA TRP A 238 -3.62 4.26 0.55
C TRP A 238 -3.81 2.84 -0.02
N TRP A 239 -2.83 1.95 0.20
CA TRP A 239 -2.93 0.56 -0.23
C TRP A 239 -4.01 -0.22 0.52
N GLY A 240 -4.20 0.04 1.80
CA GLY A 240 -5.33 -0.51 2.56
C GLY A 240 -6.68 -0.17 1.93
N ALA A 241 -6.88 1.11 1.57
CA ALA A 241 -8.07 1.57 0.89
C ALA A 241 -8.24 0.98 -0.52
N TYR A 242 -7.15 0.92 -1.28
CA TYR A 242 -7.14 0.31 -2.61
C TYR A 242 -7.59 -1.17 -2.57
N LEU A 243 -7.03 -1.95 -1.64
CA LEU A 243 -7.36 -3.37 -1.49
C LEU A 243 -8.79 -3.59 -0.98
N SER A 244 -9.31 -2.70 -0.15
CA SER A 244 -10.71 -2.68 0.28
C SER A 244 -11.64 -2.44 -0.92
N LEU A 245 -11.35 -1.44 -1.77
CA LEU A 245 -12.12 -1.15 -2.98
C LEU A 245 -12.09 -2.29 -4.00
N ALA A 246 -11.01 -3.05 -4.08
CA ALA A 246 -10.91 -4.21 -4.95
C ALA A 246 -11.93 -5.31 -4.56
N ARG A 247 -12.33 -5.38 -3.28
CA ARG A 247 -13.38 -6.29 -2.80
C ARG A 247 -14.79 -5.72 -2.94
N LYS A 248 -14.95 -4.41 -2.72
CA LYS A 248 -16.26 -3.75 -2.83
C LYS A 248 -16.12 -2.38 -3.49
N HIS A 249 -16.58 -2.27 -4.72
CA HIS A 249 -16.63 -0.99 -5.42
C HIS A 249 -17.64 -0.04 -4.77
N GLY A 250 -17.26 1.25 -4.72
CA GLY A 250 -18.15 2.33 -4.27
C GLY A 250 -18.17 2.60 -2.78
N ALA A 251 -17.35 1.94 -1.96
CA ALA A 251 -17.19 2.30 -0.56
C ALA A 251 -16.52 3.69 -0.42
N PRO A 252 -16.96 4.56 0.52
CA PRO A 252 -16.40 5.90 0.68
C PRO A 252 -14.98 5.83 1.24
N ILE A 253 -14.05 6.48 0.54
CA ILE A 253 -12.64 6.58 0.97
C ILE A 253 -12.32 8.05 1.24
N TYR A 254 -11.87 8.34 2.45
CA TYR A 254 -11.42 9.66 2.87
C TYR A 254 -9.91 9.69 2.96
N MET A 255 -9.31 10.68 2.31
CA MET A 255 -7.87 10.91 2.30
C MET A 255 -7.56 12.33 2.79
N PRO A 256 -6.46 12.55 3.53
CA PRO A 256 -6.01 13.91 3.84
C PRO A 256 -5.67 14.68 2.56
N SER A 257 -5.99 15.97 2.52
CA SER A 257 -5.64 16.85 1.39
C SER A 257 -4.16 17.19 1.33
N LYS A 258 -3.41 16.93 2.41
CA LYS A 258 -1.96 17.12 2.50
C LYS A 258 -1.31 15.80 2.86
N TRP A 259 -0.17 15.53 2.22
CA TRP A 259 0.64 14.34 2.49
C TRP A 259 1.81 14.62 3.44
N GLY A 260 2.19 15.90 3.57
CA GLY A 260 3.25 16.47 4.39
C GLY A 260 3.29 17.97 4.17
N ASP A 261 4.44 18.60 4.32
CA ASP A 261 4.63 20.05 4.04
C ASP A 261 4.58 20.39 2.53
N PHE A 262 4.32 19.41 1.68
CA PHE A 262 4.18 19.59 0.24
C PHE A 262 2.74 19.25 -0.20
N GLU A 263 2.23 20.03 -1.15
CA GLU A 263 0.94 19.73 -1.80
C GLU A 263 1.12 18.58 -2.79
N ILE A 264 0.21 17.60 -2.71
CA ILE A 264 0.09 16.58 -3.76
C ILE A 264 -0.57 17.25 -4.96
N ARG A 265 0.13 17.33 -6.08
CA ARG A 265 -0.37 17.90 -7.34
C ARG A 265 -0.68 16.80 -8.34
#